data_70b0b3ee6c76aef94fcf9bc1cd3a1e31
#
_entry.id   70b0b3ee6c76aef94fcf9bc1cd3a1e31
#
_cell.length_a   1.000
_cell.length_b   1.000
_cell.length_c   1.000
_cell.angle_alpha   90.00
_cell.angle_beta   90.00
_cell.angle_gamma   90.00
#
_symmetry.space_group_name_H-M   'P 1'
#
loop_
_entity.id
_entity.type
_entity.pdbx_description
1 polymer ?
#
loop_
_entity_poly.entity_id
_entity_poly.type
_entity_poly.pdbx_seq_one_letter_code
_entity_poly.pdbx_strand_id
1 'polypeptide(L)'
;KHFISPNTQGESCAVYMGLGGAGHYVKTTHNGLEYGQMQALAELYAFCPDNMELAALLREWKLEGLDSFLVRTAIKVLEHRSSEGFTLDTILDEAGAKGTGVWTAINAMEFNQVYSIAYAAAKARQISSSSQKRKELAGNFSKTNVNHDANLHQR
;
A
#
# COMPACT_ATOMS: atom_id res chain seq x y z
N LYS A 1 2.84 -28.20 -16.41
CA LYS A 1 3.78 -27.23 -17.05
C LYS A 1 3.06 -26.06 -17.75
N HIS A 2 1.78 -26.18 -18.12
CA HIS A 2 1.05 -25.16 -18.90
C HIS A 2 0.52 -23.98 -18.08
N PHE A 3 0.60 -24.01 -16.75
CA PHE A 3 0.09 -22.96 -15.85
C PHE A 3 1.16 -22.12 -15.19
N ILE A 4 2.44 -22.29 -15.58
CA ILE A 4 3.58 -21.59 -15.01
C ILE A 4 3.99 -20.51 -15.98
N SER A 5 3.73 -19.24 -15.62
CA SER A 5 4.26 -18.10 -16.37
C SER A 5 5.74 -17.91 -16.01
N PRO A 6 6.63 -17.76 -16.99
CA PRO A 6 8.01 -17.38 -16.71
C PRO A 6 8.07 -15.89 -16.31
N ASN A 7 9.09 -15.53 -15.54
CA ASN A 7 9.47 -14.13 -15.32
C ASN A 7 10.12 -13.54 -16.61
N THR A 8 10.52 -12.29 -16.56
CA THR A 8 11.18 -11.61 -17.69
C THR A 8 12.53 -12.21 -18.09
N GLN A 9 13.11 -13.06 -17.26
CA GLN A 9 14.38 -13.77 -17.50
C GLN A 9 14.16 -15.22 -17.97
N GLY A 10 12.90 -15.63 -18.19
CA GLY A 10 12.55 -16.97 -18.61
C GLY A 10 12.51 -18.03 -17.50
N GLU A 11 12.70 -17.62 -16.24
CA GLU A 11 12.67 -18.54 -15.11
C GLU A 11 11.22 -18.79 -14.65
N SER A 12 10.99 -20.01 -14.11
CA SER A 12 9.68 -20.38 -13.58
C SER A 12 9.29 -19.53 -12.38
N CYS A 13 8.10 -18.93 -12.41
CA CYS A 13 7.52 -18.23 -11.25
C CYS A 13 6.90 -19.19 -10.21
N ALA A 14 7.02 -20.51 -10.38
CA ALA A 14 6.51 -21.50 -9.44
C ALA A 14 7.66 -22.14 -8.66
N VAL A 15 7.61 -22.01 -7.33
CA VAL A 15 8.58 -22.57 -6.40
C VAL A 15 7.86 -23.42 -5.35
N TYR A 16 8.46 -24.55 -5.01
CA TYR A 16 7.98 -25.37 -3.89
C TYR A 16 8.34 -24.73 -2.55
N MET A 17 7.32 -24.37 -1.75
CA MET A 17 7.49 -23.66 -0.48
C MET A 17 7.50 -24.57 0.75
N GLY A 18 7.24 -25.86 0.59
CA GLY A 18 7.19 -26.83 1.67
C GLY A 18 5.92 -27.68 1.67
N LEU A 19 5.78 -28.53 2.67
CA LEU A 19 4.66 -29.48 2.81
C LEU A 19 3.35 -28.78 3.25
N GLY A 20 2.24 -29.42 2.97
CA GLY A 20 0.91 -28.98 3.43
C GLY A 20 0.53 -27.59 2.92
N GLY A 21 0.20 -26.71 3.83
CA GLY A 21 -0.24 -25.35 3.55
C GLY A 21 0.87 -24.31 3.38
N ALA A 22 2.15 -24.68 3.30
CA ALA A 22 3.28 -23.75 3.30
C ALA A 22 3.19 -22.69 2.19
N GLY A 23 2.76 -23.04 0.99
CA GLY A 23 2.58 -22.09 -0.12
C GLY A 23 1.50 -21.05 0.18
N HIS A 24 0.39 -21.46 0.79
CA HIS A 24 -0.67 -20.53 1.22
C HIS A 24 -0.20 -19.61 2.35
N TYR A 25 0.57 -20.15 3.30
CA TYR A 25 1.14 -19.36 4.38
C TYR A 25 2.06 -18.26 3.86
N VAL A 26 2.99 -18.62 2.96
CA VAL A 26 3.90 -17.65 2.32
C VAL A 26 3.09 -16.56 1.58
N LYS A 27 2.08 -16.95 0.81
CA LYS A 27 1.24 -15.97 0.09
C LYS A 27 0.44 -15.07 1.03
N THR A 28 -0.08 -15.62 2.13
CA THR A 28 -0.80 -14.85 3.14
C THR A 28 0.12 -13.81 3.78
N THR A 29 1.33 -14.21 4.19
CA THR A 29 2.33 -13.33 4.77
C THR A 29 2.76 -12.24 3.78
N HIS A 30 3.03 -12.62 2.52
CA HIS A 30 3.33 -11.66 1.46
C HIS A 30 2.22 -10.60 1.32
N ASN A 31 0.95 -11.00 1.30
CA ASN A 31 -0.16 -10.05 1.20
C ASN A 31 -0.23 -9.11 2.42
N GLY A 32 0.07 -9.60 3.62
CA GLY A 32 0.16 -8.75 4.80
C GLY A 32 1.26 -7.69 4.69
N LEU A 33 2.43 -8.07 4.15
CA LEU A 33 3.53 -7.12 3.84
C LEU A 33 3.10 -6.07 2.83
N GLU A 34 2.40 -6.48 1.76
CA GLU A 34 1.86 -5.55 0.76
C GLU A 34 0.88 -4.55 1.39
N TYR A 35 0.05 -4.96 2.36
CA TYR A 35 -0.85 -4.05 3.08
C TYR A 35 -0.04 -2.97 3.81
N GLY A 36 1.05 -3.34 4.47
CA GLY A 36 1.95 -2.40 5.13
C GLY A 36 2.56 -1.40 4.15
N GLN A 37 3.04 -1.88 3.00
CA GLN A 37 3.62 -1.02 1.97
C GLN A 37 2.59 -0.06 1.36
N MET A 38 1.38 -0.53 1.09
CA MET A 38 0.29 0.32 0.59
C MET A 38 -0.12 1.38 1.62
N GLN A 39 -0.16 1.03 2.91
CA GLN A 39 -0.46 1.97 3.97
C GLN A 39 0.63 3.04 4.09
N ALA A 40 1.90 2.66 4.02
CA ALA A 40 3.00 3.60 4.04
C ALA A 40 2.92 4.60 2.87
N LEU A 41 2.58 4.14 1.67
CA LEU A 41 2.37 5.02 0.51
C LEU A 41 1.18 5.97 0.72
N ALA A 42 0.09 5.50 1.34
CA ALA A 42 -1.07 6.33 1.63
C ALA A 42 -0.75 7.41 2.70
N GLU A 43 0.00 7.06 3.72
CA GLU A 43 0.47 8.02 4.73
C GLU A 43 1.43 9.04 4.14
N LEU A 44 2.33 8.60 3.27
CA LEU A 44 3.23 9.49 2.54
C LEU A 44 2.45 10.50 1.69
N TYR A 45 1.40 10.06 1.00
CA TYR A 45 0.51 10.95 0.25
C TYR A 45 -0.19 11.97 1.16
N ALA A 46 -0.55 11.60 2.38
CA ALA A 46 -1.13 12.53 3.35
C ALA A 46 -0.15 13.63 3.80
N PHE A 47 1.15 13.35 3.80
CA PHE A 47 2.20 14.33 4.10
C PHE A 47 2.62 15.17 2.89
N CYS A 48 2.55 14.61 1.69
CA CYS A 48 2.92 15.26 0.43
C CYS A 48 1.76 15.10 -0.57
N PRO A 49 0.71 15.94 -0.47
CA PRO A 49 -0.51 15.76 -1.25
C PRO A 49 -0.40 16.26 -2.71
N ASP A 50 0.73 16.82 -3.12
CA ASP A 50 0.98 17.14 -4.53
C ASP A 50 1.40 15.87 -5.28
N ASN A 51 0.62 15.50 -6.28
CA ASN A 51 0.82 14.27 -7.04
C ASN A 51 2.18 14.25 -7.76
N MET A 52 2.60 15.36 -8.33
CA MET A 52 3.84 15.41 -9.13
C MET A 52 5.08 15.45 -8.23
N GLU A 53 5.00 16.16 -7.11
CA GLU A 53 6.07 16.21 -6.12
C GLU A 53 6.28 14.83 -5.49
N LEU A 54 5.21 14.16 -5.09
CA LEU A 54 5.30 12.81 -4.55
C LEU A 54 5.82 11.80 -5.60
N ALA A 55 5.38 11.92 -6.85
CA ALA A 55 5.90 11.05 -7.90
C ALA A 55 7.40 11.25 -8.13
N ALA A 56 7.89 12.51 -8.08
CA ALA A 56 9.32 12.80 -8.17
C ALA A 56 10.10 12.18 -7.01
N LEU A 57 9.64 12.36 -5.78
CA LEU A 57 10.24 11.76 -4.59
C LEU A 57 10.32 10.23 -4.67
N LEU A 58 9.24 9.59 -5.10
CA LEU A 58 9.22 8.13 -5.28
C LEU A 58 10.16 7.65 -6.40
N ARG A 59 10.43 8.46 -7.42
CA ARG A 59 11.43 8.16 -8.46
C ARG A 59 12.85 8.20 -7.90
N GLU A 60 13.16 9.16 -7.05
CA GLU A 60 14.45 9.25 -6.36
C GLU A 60 14.66 8.03 -5.47
N TRP A 61 13.71 7.71 -4.61
CA TRP A 61 13.78 6.55 -3.72
C TRP A 61 13.91 5.23 -4.49
N LYS A 62 13.26 5.13 -5.64
CA LYS A 62 13.41 3.96 -6.52
C LYS A 62 14.87 3.78 -6.95
N LEU A 63 15.60 4.85 -7.25
CA LEU A 63 17.02 4.80 -7.63
C LEU A 63 17.91 4.43 -6.44
N GLU A 64 17.49 4.73 -5.23
CA GLU A 64 18.18 4.41 -3.98
C GLU A 64 17.88 2.99 -3.45
N GLY A 65 17.19 2.16 -4.21
CA GLY A 65 16.95 0.76 -3.88
C GLY A 65 15.55 0.43 -3.34
N LEU A 66 14.65 1.40 -3.26
CA LEU A 66 13.24 1.18 -2.87
C LEU A 66 12.35 0.84 -4.08
N ASP A 67 12.91 0.18 -5.10
CA ASP A 67 12.17 -0.24 -6.28
C ASP A 67 11.27 -1.44 -5.99
N SER A 68 9.96 -1.24 -6.07
CA SER A 68 8.97 -2.29 -5.94
C SER A 68 7.84 -2.11 -6.97
N PHE A 69 7.07 -3.19 -7.18
CA PHE A 69 5.88 -3.11 -8.03
C PHE A 69 4.91 -2.02 -7.56
N LEU A 70 4.68 -1.90 -6.24
CA LEU A 70 3.77 -0.91 -5.68
C LEU A 70 4.30 0.52 -5.85
N VAL A 71 5.58 0.76 -5.66
CA VAL A 71 6.20 2.08 -5.89
C VAL A 71 6.08 2.47 -7.37
N ARG A 72 6.40 1.57 -8.29
CA ARG A 72 6.25 1.82 -9.73
C ARG A 72 4.81 2.10 -10.13
N THR A 73 3.86 1.39 -9.52
CA THR A 73 2.42 1.59 -9.76
C THR A 73 1.94 2.92 -9.19
N ALA A 74 2.36 3.27 -7.97
CA ALA A 74 2.03 4.55 -7.35
C ALA A 74 2.51 5.73 -8.21
N ILE A 75 3.74 5.70 -8.70
CA ILE A 75 4.26 6.74 -9.61
C ILE A 75 3.35 6.90 -10.83
N LYS A 76 2.98 5.79 -11.49
CA LYS A 76 2.11 5.83 -12.67
C LYS A 76 0.74 6.42 -12.37
N VAL A 77 0.14 6.06 -11.22
CA VAL A 77 -1.18 6.55 -10.83
C VAL A 77 -1.14 8.04 -10.50
N LEU A 78 -0.10 8.49 -9.79
CA LEU A 78 0.09 9.89 -9.42
C LEU A 78 0.26 10.80 -10.65
N GLU A 79 0.96 10.32 -11.67
CA GLU A 79 1.24 11.09 -12.90
C GLU A 79 0.13 11.01 -13.94
N HIS A 80 -0.72 9.97 -13.87
CA HIS A 80 -1.72 9.75 -14.91
C HIS A 80 -2.83 10.80 -14.87
N ARG A 81 -3.08 11.40 -16.03
CA ARG A 81 -4.14 12.38 -16.24
C ARG A 81 -5.14 11.90 -17.28
N SER A 82 -6.40 12.12 -16.99
CA SER A 82 -7.51 12.00 -17.94
C SER A 82 -7.95 13.39 -18.41
N SER A 83 -9.00 13.45 -19.23
CA SER A 83 -9.66 14.71 -19.60
C SER A 83 -10.28 15.47 -18.41
N GLU A 84 -10.52 14.79 -17.30
CA GLU A 84 -11.16 15.31 -16.09
C GLU A 84 -10.17 15.74 -14.99
N GLY A 85 -8.87 15.53 -15.20
CA GLY A 85 -7.84 15.83 -14.23
C GLY A 85 -6.96 14.62 -13.89
N PHE A 86 -6.40 14.59 -12.70
CA PHE A 86 -5.64 13.42 -12.25
C PHE A 86 -6.55 12.22 -12.03
N THR A 87 -6.16 11.07 -12.55
CA THR A 87 -6.91 9.82 -12.36
C THR A 87 -7.08 9.47 -10.89
N LEU A 88 -6.11 9.81 -10.05
CA LEU A 88 -6.18 9.59 -8.60
C LEU A 88 -7.45 10.21 -7.99
N ASP A 89 -7.88 11.39 -8.47
CA ASP A 89 -9.06 12.10 -7.96
C ASP A 89 -10.38 11.39 -8.32
N THR A 90 -10.35 10.49 -9.30
CA THR A 90 -11.52 9.73 -9.76
C THR A 90 -11.58 8.31 -9.18
N ILE A 91 -10.53 7.86 -8.50
CA ILE A 91 -10.49 6.53 -7.88
C ILE A 91 -11.41 6.51 -6.66
N LEU A 92 -12.15 5.40 -6.51
CA LEU A 92 -13.03 5.19 -5.37
C LEU A 92 -12.22 5.27 -4.06
N ASP A 93 -12.65 6.15 -3.16
CA ASP A 93 -12.07 6.30 -1.82
C ASP A 93 -12.51 5.14 -0.89
N GLU A 94 -12.15 3.92 -1.28
CA GLU A 94 -12.44 2.72 -0.50
C GLU A 94 -11.45 1.61 -0.86
N ALA A 95 -10.84 0.98 0.14
CA ALA A 95 -10.00 -0.18 -0.04
C ALA A 95 -10.52 -1.36 0.79
N GLY A 96 -10.98 -2.41 0.10
CA GLY A 96 -11.47 -3.63 0.74
C GLY A 96 -10.37 -4.52 1.32
N ALA A 97 -10.76 -5.46 2.17
CA ALA A 97 -9.89 -6.48 2.73
C ALA A 97 -10.57 -7.84 2.68
N LYS A 98 -9.80 -8.89 2.32
CA LYS A 98 -10.29 -10.28 2.23
C LYS A 98 -9.76 -11.18 3.35
N GLY A 99 -9.17 -10.59 4.41
CA GLY A 99 -8.72 -11.30 5.61
C GLY A 99 -7.22 -11.57 5.72
N THR A 100 -6.47 -11.62 4.61
CA THR A 100 -5.04 -12.01 4.63
C THR A 100 -4.17 -11.10 5.49
N GLY A 101 -4.42 -9.79 5.49
CA GLY A 101 -3.70 -8.83 6.36
C GLY A 101 -3.94 -9.09 7.84
N VAL A 102 -5.18 -9.42 8.21
CA VAL A 102 -5.55 -9.78 9.60
C VAL A 102 -4.89 -11.09 10.01
N TRP A 103 -4.93 -12.11 9.16
CA TRP A 103 -4.30 -13.40 9.43
C TRP A 103 -2.79 -13.28 9.61
N THR A 104 -2.12 -12.44 8.82
CA THR A 104 -0.70 -12.16 8.98
C THR A 104 -0.40 -11.51 10.33
N ALA A 105 -1.22 -10.56 10.76
CA ALA A 105 -1.05 -9.92 12.06
C ALA A 105 -1.26 -10.90 13.23
N ILE A 106 -2.27 -11.77 13.15
CA ILE A 106 -2.52 -12.83 14.14
C ILE A 106 -1.32 -13.77 14.21
N ASN A 107 -0.86 -14.29 13.07
CA ASN A 107 0.30 -15.18 13.03
C ASN A 107 1.58 -14.53 13.58
N ALA A 108 1.81 -13.25 13.29
CA ALA A 108 2.95 -12.54 13.85
C ALA A 108 2.89 -12.51 15.38
N MET A 109 1.72 -12.29 15.97
CA MET A 109 1.54 -12.34 17.43
C MET A 109 1.76 -13.75 17.98
N GLU A 110 1.20 -14.78 17.35
CA GLU A 110 1.36 -16.19 17.77
C GLU A 110 2.82 -16.64 17.75
N PHE A 111 3.58 -16.18 16.74
CA PHE A 111 5.01 -16.49 16.62
C PHE A 111 5.94 -15.47 17.30
N ASN A 112 5.37 -14.55 18.09
CA ASN A 112 6.13 -13.52 18.80
C ASN A 112 7.05 -12.69 17.88
N GLN A 113 6.56 -12.38 16.68
CA GLN A 113 7.26 -11.56 15.71
C GLN A 113 6.77 -10.10 15.77
N VAL A 114 7.70 -9.16 15.73
CA VAL A 114 7.36 -7.73 15.67
C VAL A 114 6.89 -7.39 14.26
N TYR A 115 5.57 -7.14 14.13
CA TYR A 115 4.98 -6.77 12.85
C TYR A 115 3.84 -5.76 13.03
N SER A 116 4.12 -4.66 13.70
CA SER A 116 3.14 -3.61 14.04
C SER A 116 2.52 -2.98 12.80
N ILE A 117 3.28 -2.80 11.71
CA ILE A 117 2.80 -2.18 10.48
C ILE A 117 1.68 -3.00 9.81
N ALA A 118 1.72 -4.33 9.86
CA ALA A 118 0.65 -5.15 9.31
C ALA A 118 -0.66 -4.97 10.05
N TYR A 119 -0.60 -4.89 11.37
CA TYR A 119 -1.76 -4.64 12.19
C TYR A 119 -2.37 -3.25 11.90
N ALA A 120 -1.53 -2.21 11.88
CA ALA A 120 -1.96 -0.85 11.56
C ALA A 120 -2.59 -0.77 10.16
N ALA A 121 -1.96 -1.38 9.15
CA ALA A 121 -2.47 -1.44 7.78
C ALA A 121 -3.81 -2.20 7.68
N ALA A 122 -3.95 -3.33 8.38
CA ALA A 122 -5.21 -4.07 8.43
C ALA A 122 -6.34 -3.25 9.06
N LYS A 123 -6.04 -2.48 10.11
CA LYS A 123 -7.00 -1.54 10.72
C LYS A 123 -7.36 -0.38 9.79
N ALA A 124 -6.38 0.21 9.13
CA ALA A 124 -6.63 1.26 8.13
C ALA A 124 -7.56 0.77 7.02
N ARG A 125 -7.40 -0.49 6.55
CA ARG A 125 -8.31 -1.12 5.58
C ARG A 125 -9.73 -1.28 6.10
N GLN A 126 -9.91 -1.65 7.37
CA GLN A 126 -11.24 -1.74 8.01
C GLN A 126 -11.91 -0.36 8.08
N ILE A 127 -11.16 0.68 8.40
CA ILE A 127 -11.65 2.07 8.40
C ILE A 127 -12.00 2.49 6.97
N SER A 128 -11.12 2.22 6.01
CA SER A 128 -11.32 2.56 4.60
C SER A 128 -12.60 1.95 4.03
N SER A 129 -12.88 0.68 4.31
CA SER A 129 -14.10 0.00 3.84
C SER A 129 -15.41 0.53 4.45
N SER A 130 -15.33 1.37 5.47
CA SER A 130 -16.50 2.02 6.10
C SER A 130 -16.75 3.42 5.55
N SER A 131 -16.78 3.56 4.21
CA SER A 131 -16.81 4.87 3.52
C SER A 131 -17.99 5.75 3.92
N GLN A 132 -19.19 5.18 4.05
CA GLN A 132 -20.36 5.91 4.50
C GLN A 132 -20.18 6.51 5.90
N LYS A 133 -19.71 5.70 6.85
CA LYS A 133 -19.46 6.15 8.23
C LYS A 133 -18.36 7.22 8.29
N ARG A 134 -17.30 7.10 7.45
CA ARG A 134 -16.27 8.14 7.36
C ARG A 134 -16.84 9.46 6.85
N LYS A 135 -17.73 9.44 5.85
CA LYS A 135 -18.41 10.64 5.33
C LYS A 135 -19.31 11.30 6.36
N GLU A 136 -20.08 10.51 7.11
CA GLU A 136 -20.92 11.00 8.20
C GLU A 136 -20.10 11.68 9.31
N LEU A 137 -18.97 11.06 9.70
CA LEU A 137 -18.09 11.60 10.72
C LEU A 137 -17.29 12.83 10.24
N ALA A 138 -16.89 12.86 9.00
CA ALA A 138 -16.11 13.99 8.43
C ALA A 138 -16.86 15.33 8.54
N GLY A 139 -18.20 15.32 8.50
CA GLY A 139 -19.01 16.52 8.71
C GLY A 139 -18.95 17.07 10.14
N ASN A 140 -18.50 16.27 11.12
CA ASN A 140 -18.43 16.64 12.54
C ASN A 140 -17.04 17.17 12.95
N PHE A 141 -16.05 17.06 12.08
CA PHE A 141 -14.68 17.51 12.34
C PHE A 141 -14.32 18.66 11.42
N SER A 142 -13.93 19.81 11.97
CA SER A 142 -13.34 20.90 11.20
C SER A 142 -12.02 20.40 10.59
N LYS A 143 -11.78 20.74 9.31
CA LYS A 143 -10.49 20.50 8.68
C LYS A 143 -9.43 21.25 9.48
N THR A 144 -8.57 20.54 10.18
CA THR A 144 -7.34 21.14 10.72
C THR A 144 -6.48 21.50 9.51
N ASN A 145 -6.30 22.80 9.27
CA ASN A 145 -5.30 23.25 8.32
C ASN A 145 -3.93 22.86 8.90
N VAL A 146 -3.39 21.76 8.45
CA VAL A 146 -1.97 21.46 8.63
C VAL A 146 -1.26 22.43 7.70
N ASN A 147 -0.73 23.52 8.25
CA ASN A 147 0.19 24.37 7.51
C ASN A 147 1.41 23.52 7.18
N HIS A 148 1.52 23.10 5.94
CA HIS A 148 2.74 22.54 5.38
C HIS A 148 3.74 23.69 5.19
N ASP A 149 4.35 24.13 6.28
CA ASP A 149 5.55 24.94 6.18
C ASP A 149 6.66 24.04 5.61
N ALA A 150 6.96 24.33 4.35
CA ALA A 150 7.92 23.63 3.51
C ALA A 150 9.36 23.85 4.02
N ASN A 151 9.79 23.10 5.03
CA ASN A 151 11.18 23.05 5.48
C ASN A 151 11.71 21.62 5.62
N LEU A 152 11.27 20.70 4.73
CA LEU A 152 11.83 19.34 4.65
C LEU A 152 13.14 19.26 3.84
N HIS A 153 13.58 20.35 3.21
CA HIS A 153 14.79 20.38 2.36
C HIS A 153 16.07 20.88 3.06
N GLN A 154 16.07 21.01 4.39
CA GLN A 154 17.29 21.40 5.13
C GLN A 154 17.60 20.43 6.27
N ARG A 155 17.96 19.19 5.96
CA ARG A 155 18.87 18.40 6.81
C ARG A 155 19.50 17.28 5.99
#